data_87e22d7c56e13061edcc08ce5ca242b7
#
_entry.id   87e22d7c56e13061edcc08ce5ca242b7
#
_cell.length_a   1.000
_cell.length_b   1.000
_cell.length_c   1.000
_cell.angle_alpha   90.00
_cell.angle_beta   90.00
_cell.angle_gamma   90.00
#
_symmetry.space_group_name_H-M   'P 1'
#
loop_
_entity.id
_entity.type
_entity.pdbx_description
1 polymer ?
#
loop_
_entity_poly.entity_id
_entity_poly.type
_entity_poly.pdbx_seq_one_letter_code
_entity_poly.pdbx_strand_id
1 'polypeptide(L)'
;MIFKKLTNFKDAKKIFLNAIKPIESTEQVNIEDSMDRILAQDVIAPENVPHYRRATMDGYAVCAQDTIGASVHSPVTLQIIPRSETMTPHSAVRVHTGSPIPEGADAVVMIEDTEKIGNTIDIYDQVHPWKNVGDIGEDIKKDSKILYSGQRIHPHDIALLASLRIQKVQVYKKPVVAIIPTGEELVSRKTTKKLKPGSIIETNGLMTCLYIKKWGGIPIYHDIVSDVKELIKEVITKYLSHDTVYPKVDMIILSGGTSVGKRDFVPEIVNSLGNILVHGINISPGKPTALGMIDNIPVVCLP
;
A
#
# COMPACT_ATOMS: atom_id res chain seq x y z
N MET A 1 -2.50 -39.93 23.50
CA MET A 1 -1.76 -38.74 23.01
C MET A 1 -2.11 -38.57 21.54
N ILE A 2 -2.91 -37.57 21.17
CA ILE A 2 -3.64 -37.50 19.89
C ILE A 2 -2.74 -36.91 18.79
N PHE A 3 -1.80 -36.05 19.14
CA PHE A 3 -0.78 -35.59 18.21
C PHE A 3 0.52 -36.34 18.45
N LYS A 4 1.01 -37.11 17.45
CA LYS A 4 2.29 -37.83 17.55
C LYS A 4 3.47 -36.86 17.73
N LYS A 5 3.36 -35.62 17.17
CA LYS A 5 4.32 -34.52 17.29
C LYS A 5 3.64 -33.19 16.96
N LEU A 6 3.80 -32.18 17.81
CA LEU A 6 3.38 -30.81 17.51
C LEU A 6 4.46 -30.13 16.68
N THR A 7 4.05 -29.44 15.63
CA THR A 7 4.96 -28.63 14.79
C THR A 7 5.20 -27.26 15.43
N ASN A 8 6.46 -26.81 15.45
CA ASN A 8 6.77 -25.45 15.89
C ASN A 8 6.03 -24.43 15.02
N PHE A 9 5.57 -23.33 15.60
CA PHE A 9 4.80 -22.30 14.88
C PHE A 9 5.56 -21.72 13.68
N LYS A 10 6.87 -21.44 13.83
CA LYS A 10 7.69 -20.89 12.75
C LYS A 10 7.81 -21.88 11.58
N ASP A 11 8.00 -23.15 11.90
CA ASP A 11 8.10 -24.23 10.91
C ASP A 11 6.76 -24.46 10.20
N ALA A 12 5.66 -24.50 10.96
CA ALA A 12 4.30 -24.61 10.42
C ALA A 12 4.00 -23.47 9.44
N LYS A 13 4.30 -22.23 9.83
CA LYS A 13 4.16 -21.04 8.98
C LYS A 13 5.00 -21.18 7.71
N LYS A 14 6.26 -21.58 7.81
CA LYS A 14 7.16 -21.74 6.66
C LYS A 14 6.66 -22.82 5.70
N ILE A 15 6.26 -23.97 6.21
CA ILE A 15 5.70 -25.07 5.40
C ILE A 15 4.47 -24.57 4.62
N PHE A 16 3.53 -23.92 5.32
CA PHE A 16 2.30 -23.45 4.71
C PHE A 16 2.53 -22.37 3.67
N LEU A 17 3.32 -21.34 3.99
CA LEU A 17 3.62 -20.24 3.06
C LEU A 17 4.36 -20.73 1.81
N ASN A 18 5.23 -21.72 1.91
CA ASN A 18 5.93 -22.30 0.75
C ASN A 18 4.98 -23.08 -0.19
N ALA A 19 3.85 -23.55 0.30
CA ALA A 19 2.85 -24.25 -0.51
C ALA A 19 1.87 -23.29 -1.21
N ILE A 20 1.75 -22.04 -0.73
CA ILE A 20 0.82 -21.05 -1.26
C ILE A 20 1.43 -20.37 -2.48
N LYS A 21 0.68 -20.31 -3.57
CA LYS A 21 1.05 -19.48 -4.73
C LYS A 21 0.51 -18.06 -4.54
N PRO A 22 1.30 -17.03 -4.85
CA PRO A 22 0.82 -15.65 -4.87
C PRO A 22 -0.34 -15.46 -5.85
N ILE A 23 -1.21 -14.49 -5.59
CA ILE A 23 -2.24 -14.08 -6.54
C ILE A 23 -1.55 -13.35 -7.71
N GLU A 24 -1.74 -13.87 -8.93
CA GLU A 24 -1.18 -13.29 -10.16
C GLU A 24 -2.16 -12.37 -10.87
N SER A 25 -3.46 -12.51 -10.58
CA SER A 25 -4.50 -11.69 -11.21
C SER A 25 -4.43 -10.24 -10.75
N THR A 26 -4.54 -9.34 -11.72
CA THR A 26 -4.42 -7.90 -11.50
C THR A 26 -5.69 -7.16 -11.91
N GLU A 27 -5.79 -5.90 -11.47
CA GLU A 27 -6.84 -4.98 -11.86
C GLU A 27 -6.31 -3.54 -11.86
N GLN A 28 -6.93 -2.68 -12.66
CA GLN A 28 -6.62 -1.27 -12.65
C GLN A 28 -7.59 -0.54 -11.72
N VAL A 29 -7.05 0.29 -10.83
CA VAL A 29 -7.83 1.09 -9.87
C VAL A 29 -7.44 2.56 -9.97
N ASN A 30 -8.35 3.47 -9.59
CA ASN A 30 -7.99 4.86 -9.41
C ASN A 30 -7.04 5.00 -8.21
N ILE A 31 -6.19 6.01 -8.22
CA ILE A 31 -5.20 6.21 -7.15
C ILE A 31 -5.87 6.41 -5.78
N GLU A 32 -7.05 7.05 -5.73
CA GLU A 32 -7.82 7.25 -4.49
C GLU A 32 -8.27 5.91 -3.87
N ASP A 33 -8.52 4.88 -4.70
CA ASP A 33 -8.94 3.54 -4.26
C ASP A 33 -7.75 2.59 -4.06
N SER A 34 -6.52 3.08 -4.27
CA SER A 34 -5.31 2.25 -4.26
C SER A 34 -4.65 2.10 -2.90
N MET A 35 -5.11 2.82 -1.87
CA MET A 35 -4.54 2.72 -0.52
C MET A 35 -4.53 1.27 -0.02
N ASP A 36 -3.40 0.85 0.56
CA ASP A 36 -3.14 -0.51 1.06
C ASP A 36 -3.18 -1.63 0.00
N ARG A 37 -3.33 -1.29 -1.29
CA ARG A 37 -3.19 -2.27 -2.38
C ARG A 37 -1.70 -2.58 -2.64
N ILE A 38 -1.47 -3.70 -3.28
CA ILE A 38 -0.12 -4.11 -3.71
C ILE A 38 0.04 -3.81 -5.19
N LEU A 39 1.04 -3.01 -5.55
CA LEU A 39 1.35 -2.70 -6.95
C LEU A 39 1.71 -3.97 -7.73
N ALA A 40 1.14 -4.11 -8.92
CA ALA A 40 1.43 -5.21 -9.84
C ALA A 40 2.48 -4.85 -10.91
N GLN A 41 2.73 -3.56 -11.11
CA GLN A 41 3.72 -3.03 -12.05
C GLN A 41 4.54 -1.92 -11.42
N ASP A 42 5.78 -1.78 -11.89
CA ASP A 42 6.58 -0.60 -11.59
C ASP A 42 5.90 0.66 -12.15
N VAL A 43 5.99 1.75 -11.42
CA VAL A 43 5.51 3.06 -11.90
C VAL A 43 6.70 3.91 -12.30
N ILE A 44 6.64 4.42 -13.53
CA ILE A 44 7.69 5.25 -14.14
C ILE A 44 7.20 6.69 -14.16
N ALA A 45 8.06 7.64 -13.81
CA ALA A 45 7.75 9.06 -13.85
C ALA A 45 7.52 9.53 -15.29
N PRO A 46 6.35 10.08 -15.65
CA PRO A 46 6.05 10.52 -17.00
C PRO A 46 6.72 11.85 -17.35
N GLU A 47 7.14 12.62 -16.37
CA GLU A 47 7.74 13.94 -16.51
C GLU A 47 8.72 14.25 -15.37
N ASN A 48 9.51 15.32 -15.54
CA ASN A 48 10.38 15.82 -14.48
C ASN A 48 9.59 16.58 -13.41
N VAL A 49 10.05 16.49 -12.16
CA VAL A 49 9.56 17.33 -11.06
C VAL A 49 10.75 18.01 -10.39
N PRO A 50 10.79 19.32 -10.34
CA PRO A 50 9.95 20.26 -11.07
C PRO A 50 10.17 20.18 -12.59
N HIS A 51 9.18 20.61 -13.38
CA HIS A 51 9.29 20.64 -14.86
C HIS A 51 9.88 21.95 -15.40
N TYR A 52 10.26 22.87 -14.52
CA TYR A 52 10.91 24.16 -14.82
C TYR A 52 11.99 24.46 -13.77
N ARG A 53 12.95 25.33 -14.12
CA ARG A 53 13.92 25.89 -13.17
C ARG A 53 13.23 26.84 -12.22
N ARG A 54 13.49 26.71 -10.91
CA ARG A 54 12.83 27.48 -9.88
C ARG A 54 13.82 28.17 -8.93
N ALA A 55 13.43 29.31 -8.38
CA ALA A 55 14.15 29.91 -7.28
C ALA A 55 14.05 29.02 -6.04
N THR A 56 15.18 28.74 -5.39
CA THR A 56 15.22 28.00 -4.11
C THR A 56 15.16 28.92 -2.90
N MET A 57 15.33 30.23 -3.12
CA MET A 57 15.31 31.28 -2.09
C MET A 57 14.46 32.47 -2.56
N ASP A 58 13.99 33.26 -1.59
CA ASP A 58 13.38 34.55 -1.84
C ASP A 58 14.48 35.56 -2.20
N GLY A 59 14.27 36.36 -3.22
CA GLY A 59 15.27 37.33 -3.65
C GLY A 59 15.01 37.91 -5.01
N TYR A 60 16.07 38.10 -5.77
CA TYR A 60 16.02 38.67 -7.12
C TYR A 60 16.74 37.75 -8.12
N ALA A 61 16.04 37.36 -9.16
CA ALA A 61 16.64 36.67 -10.30
C ALA A 61 17.44 37.66 -11.13
N VAL A 62 18.69 37.31 -11.41
CA VAL A 62 19.68 38.15 -12.09
C VAL A 62 20.48 37.32 -13.11
N CYS A 63 21.18 37.99 -14.00
CA CYS A 63 22.32 37.40 -14.70
C CYS A 63 23.53 37.44 -13.75
N ALA A 64 24.11 36.29 -13.42
CA ALA A 64 25.23 36.20 -12.49
C ALA A 64 26.42 37.10 -12.89
N GLN A 65 26.65 37.25 -14.20
CA GLN A 65 27.69 38.11 -14.72
C GLN A 65 27.52 39.58 -14.28
N ASP A 66 26.29 40.06 -14.15
CA ASP A 66 26.01 41.42 -13.74
C ASP A 66 26.30 41.69 -12.25
N THR A 67 26.57 40.65 -11.46
CA THR A 67 26.90 40.78 -10.03
C THR A 67 28.40 40.74 -9.75
N ILE A 68 29.24 40.62 -10.80
CA ILE A 68 30.68 40.50 -10.63
C ILE A 68 31.25 41.75 -9.97
N GLY A 69 32.02 41.54 -8.87
CA GLY A 69 32.64 42.59 -8.08
C GLY A 69 31.73 43.16 -7.00
N ALA A 70 30.52 42.71 -6.87
CA ALA A 70 29.63 43.07 -5.78
C ALA A 70 30.23 42.72 -4.43
N SER A 71 30.25 43.66 -3.48
CA SER A 71 30.68 43.48 -2.12
C SER A 71 30.02 44.50 -1.19
N VAL A 72 30.11 44.30 0.10
CA VAL A 72 29.60 45.26 1.13
C VAL A 72 30.18 46.66 0.96
N HIS A 73 31.38 46.80 0.47
CA HIS A 73 32.03 48.10 0.24
C HIS A 73 31.87 48.67 -1.15
N SER A 74 31.41 47.85 -2.10
CA SER A 74 31.22 48.21 -3.50
C SER A 74 29.98 47.45 -4.04
N PRO A 75 28.77 47.87 -3.68
CA PRO A 75 27.57 47.20 -4.17
C PRO A 75 27.38 47.41 -5.68
N VAL A 76 26.77 46.43 -6.32
CA VAL A 76 26.36 46.54 -7.71
C VAL A 76 24.87 46.87 -7.77
N THR A 77 24.52 47.95 -8.47
CA THR A 77 23.13 48.39 -8.62
C THR A 77 22.50 47.85 -9.87
N LEU A 78 21.35 47.16 -9.73
CA LEU A 78 20.54 46.64 -10.84
C LEU A 78 19.15 47.27 -10.86
N GLN A 79 18.60 47.41 -12.06
CA GLN A 79 17.23 47.94 -12.26
C GLN A 79 16.19 46.85 -11.99
N ILE A 80 15.22 47.11 -11.12
CA ILE A 80 14.10 46.19 -10.93
C ILE A 80 13.15 46.33 -12.11
N ILE A 81 12.89 45.20 -12.80
CA ILE A 81 11.91 45.14 -13.87
C ILE A 81 10.76 44.19 -13.50
N PRO A 82 9.53 44.45 -14.07
CA PRO A 82 8.42 43.53 -13.93
C PRO A 82 8.75 42.14 -14.52
N ARG A 83 8.17 41.11 -13.94
CA ARG A 83 8.34 39.73 -14.40
C ARG A 83 7.86 39.48 -15.84
N SER A 84 6.96 40.31 -16.34
CA SER A 84 6.41 40.28 -17.71
C SER A 84 7.36 40.83 -18.76
N GLU A 85 8.45 41.47 -18.34
CA GLU A 85 9.42 42.05 -19.24
C GLU A 85 10.61 41.06 -19.46
N THR A 86 11.22 41.19 -20.62
CA THR A 86 12.43 40.41 -20.96
C THR A 86 13.62 40.97 -20.16
N MET A 87 14.42 40.10 -19.56
CA MET A 87 15.65 40.47 -18.87
C MET A 87 16.61 41.19 -19.82
N THR A 88 17.11 42.32 -19.36
CA THR A 88 18.15 43.12 -20.05
C THR A 88 19.41 43.13 -19.18
N PRO A 89 20.59 43.44 -19.74
CA PRO A 89 21.78 43.64 -18.92
C PRO A 89 21.52 44.61 -17.77
N HIS A 90 22.05 44.30 -16.59
CA HIS A 90 21.88 45.08 -15.35
C HIS A 90 20.42 45.18 -14.89
N SER A 91 19.59 44.16 -15.16
CA SER A 91 18.22 44.08 -14.64
C SER A 91 18.04 42.96 -13.64
N ALA A 92 17.04 43.09 -12.78
CA ALA A 92 16.69 42.11 -11.77
C ALA A 92 15.15 41.94 -11.69
N VAL A 93 14.71 40.71 -11.47
CA VAL A 93 13.28 40.37 -11.30
C VAL A 93 13.04 39.80 -9.91
N ARG A 94 12.11 40.39 -9.18
CA ARG A 94 11.71 39.86 -7.85
C ARG A 94 11.14 38.45 -7.98
N VAL A 95 11.68 37.49 -7.23
CA VAL A 95 11.22 36.10 -7.16
C VAL A 95 11.02 35.66 -5.71
N HIS A 96 10.11 34.69 -5.54
CA HIS A 96 9.90 33.95 -4.30
C HIS A 96 10.30 32.52 -4.49
N THR A 97 10.61 31.82 -3.42
CA THR A 97 10.88 30.38 -3.42
C THR A 97 9.82 29.63 -4.21
N GLY A 98 10.22 28.77 -5.14
CA GLY A 98 9.35 28.06 -6.06
C GLY A 98 8.95 28.83 -7.33
N SER A 99 9.26 30.12 -7.45
CA SER A 99 8.99 30.89 -8.67
C SER A 99 9.81 30.35 -9.84
N PRO A 100 9.25 30.25 -11.07
CA PRO A 100 10.06 30.01 -12.26
C PRO A 100 11.13 31.09 -12.44
N ILE A 101 12.32 30.69 -12.86
CA ILE A 101 13.39 31.64 -13.22
C ILE A 101 13.03 32.30 -14.55
N PRO A 102 13.07 33.66 -14.62
CA PRO A 102 12.82 34.37 -15.87
C PRO A 102 13.88 34.01 -16.93
N GLU A 103 13.47 34.05 -18.19
CA GLU A 103 14.42 33.88 -19.32
C GLU A 103 15.45 35.02 -19.29
N GLY A 104 16.73 34.64 -19.42
CA GLY A 104 17.86 35.57 -19.31
C GLY A 104 18.48 35.67 -17.90
N ALA A 105 17.80 35.17 -16.87
CA ALA A 105 18.40 35.00 -15.54
C ALA A 105 19.00 33.61 -15.37
N ASP A 106 20.13 33.51 -14.67
CA ASP A 106 20.81 32.27 -14.35
C ASP A 106 21.22 32.13 -12.87
N ALA A 107 20.86 33.11 -12.02
CA ALA A 107 21.10 33.08 -10.58
C ALA A 107 20.02 33.81 -9.80
N VAL A 108 19.92 33.54 -8.50
CA VAL A 108 19.10 34.29 -7.56
C VAL A 108 19.99 34.81 -6.43
N VAL A 109 20.01 36.14 -6.27
CA VAL A 109 20.59 36.79 -5.08
C VAL A 109 19.54 36.77 -3.99
N MET A 110 19.91 36.32 -2.78
CA MET A 110 18.98 36.29 -1.65
C MET A 110 18.58 37.70 -1.24
N ILE A 111 17.39 37.84 -0.70
CA ILE A 111 16.88 39.16 -0.28
C ILE A 111 17.78 39.78 0.81
N GLU A 112 18.37 38.94 1.66
CA GLU A 112 19.27 39.34 2.74
C GLU A 112 20.56 40.00 2.25
N ASP A 113 20.96 39.69 1.01
CA ASP A 113 22.15 40.22 0.36
C ASP A 113 21.85 41.42 -0.55
N THR A 114 20.66 42.01 -0.40
CA THR A 114 20.20 43.11 -1.26
C THR A 114 19.56 44.26 -0.45
N GLU A 115 19.70 45.49 -0.93
CA GLU A 115 18.96 46.65 -0.44
C GLU A 115 18.16 47.30 -1.58
N LYS A 116 16.84 47.44 -1.37
CA LYS A 116 15.97 48.07 -2.37
C LYS A 116 15.97 49.56 -2.20
N ILE A 117 16.32 50.31 -3.26
CA ILE A 117 16.34 51.76 -3.31
C ILE A 117 15.44 52.22 -4.46
N GLY A 118 14.21 52.59 -4.15
CA GLY A 118 13.22 52.99 -5.18
C GLY A 118 12.92 51.84 -6.14
N ASN A 119 13.32 52.01 -7.41
CA ASN A 119 13.13 51.00 -8.46
C ASN A 119 14.43 50.23 -8.83
N THR A 120 15.43 50.31 -7.99
CA THR A 120 16.71 49.57 -8.10
C THR A 120 16.95 48.73 -6.88
N ILE A 121 17.91 47.82 -7.02
CA ILE A 121 18.49 47.05 -5.90
C ILE A 121 20.01 47.24 -5.90
N ASP A 122 20.56 47.40 -4.72
CA ASP A 122 22.01 47.23 -4.47
C ASP A 122 22.27 45.82 -4.01
N ILE A 123 23.24 45.17 -4.65
CA ILE A 123 23.66 43.80 -4.38
C ILE A 123 24.99 43.83 -3.68
N TYR A 124 25.05 43.17 -2.52
CA TYR A 124 26.26 43.18 -1.64
C TYR A 124 27.08 41.91 -1.71
N ASP A 125 26.61 40.86 -2.43
CA ASP A 125 27.35 39.60 -2.64
C ASP A 125 27.27 39.13 -4.10
N GLN A 126 28.42 38.75 -4.63
CA GLN A 126 28.54 38.21 -5.95
C GLN A 126 28.01 36.77 -5.99
N VAL A 127 27.19 36.44 -6.97
CA VAL A 127 26.69 35.09 -7.19
C VAL A 127 27.29 34.45 -8.43
N HIS A 128 27.52 33.14 -8.37
CA HIS A 128 27.91 32.37 -9.55
C HIS A 128 26.68 31.85 -10.32
N PRO A 129 26.82 31.50 -11.60
CA PRO A 129 25.71 30.90 -12.37
C PRO A 129 25.08 29.72 -11.63
N TRP A 130 23.78 29.63 -11.66
CA TRP A 130 22.90 28.64 -11.01
C TRP A 130 22.89 28.68 -9.47
N LYS A 131 23.46 29.70 -8.85
CA LYS A 131 23.32 29.91 -7.42
C LYS A 131 21.84 30.12 -7.06
N ASN A 132 21.34 29.38 -6.06
CA ASN A 132 19.93 29.42 -5.59
C ASN A 132 18.89 29.14 -6.66
N VAL A 133 19.25 28.36 -7.68
CA VAL A 133 18.36 27.88 -8.76
C VAL A 133 18.28 26.37 -8.70
N GLY A 134 17.07 25.86 -8.48
CA GLY A 134 16.77 24.42 -8.55
C GLY A 134 16.59 23.96 -10.00
N ASP A 135 17.20 22.85 -10.35
CA ASP A 135 17.18 22.29 -11.68
C ASP A 135 15.88 21.56 -12.02
N ILE A 136 15.64 21.44 -13.33
CA ILE A 136 14.55 20.59 -13.85
C ILE A 136 14.82 19.13 -13.46
N GLY A 137 13.82 18.49 -12.84
CA GLY A 137 13.93 17.09 -12.43
C GLY A 137 14.83 16.87 -11.20
N GLU A 138 15.08 17.91 -10.41
CA GLU A 138 15.86 17.82 -9.18
C GLU A 138 15.26 16.81 -8.20
N ASP A 139 13.93 16.83 -8.03
CA ASP A 139 13.20 15.93 -7.13
C ASP A 139 12.93 14.57 -7.81
N ILE A 140 12.44 14.61 -9.06
CA ILE A 140 12.11 13.40 -9.83
C ILE A 140 12.49 13.61 -11.29
N LYS A 141 13.33 12.71 -11.82
CA LYS A 141 13.67 12.69 -13.24
C LYS A 141 12.65 11.90 -14.03
N LYS A 142 12.27 12.44 -15.19
CA LYS A 142 11.48 11.70 -16.18
C LYS A 142 12.11 10.33 -16.46
N ASP A 143 11.27 9.33 -16.69
CA ASP A 143 11.62 7.93 -16.96
C ASP A 143 12.32 7.20 -15.78
N SER A 144 12.44 7.84 -14.61
CA SER A 144 12.90 7.16 -13.41
C SER A 144 11.78 6.30 -12.81
N LYS A 145 12.16 5.17 -12.22
CA LYS A 145 11.22 4.31 -11.46
C LYS A 145 10.97 4.93 -10.09
N ILE A 146 9.70 5.22 -9.80
CA ILE A 146 9.27 5.90 -8.57
C ILE A 146 8.59 4.97 -7.57
N LEU A 147 7.87 3.95 -8.03
CA LEU A 147 7.31 2.89 -7.19
C LEU A 147 7.57 1.52 -7.83
N TYR A 148 7.63 0.48 -6.99
CA TYR A 148 8.04 -0.85 -7.40
C TYR A 148 6.89 -1.86 -7.32
N SER A 149 6.83 -2.77 -8.29
CA SER A 149 5.94 -3.93 -8.22
C SER A 149 6.16 -4.72 -6.92
N GLY A 150 5.08 -5.19 -6.30
CA GLY A 150 5.09 -5.85 -4.99
C GLY A 150 5.05 -4.89 -3.80
N GLN A 151 5.22 -3.60 -3.99
CA GLN A 151 5.13 -2.59 -2.94
C GLN A 151 3.67 -2.37 -2.52
N ARG A 152 3.44 -2.21 -1.20
CA ARG A 152 2.16 -1.71 -0.66
C ARG A 152 2.08 -0.21 -0.85
N ILE A 153 0.96 0.26 -1.39
CA ILE A 153 0.72 1.69 -1.63
C ILE A 153 0.29 2.37 -0.32
N HIS A 154 0.98 3.44 0.03
CA HIS A 154 0.72 4.28 1.18
C HIS A 154 0.18 5.67 0.78
N PRO A 155 -0.37 6.48 1.71
CA PRO A 155 -0.87 7.81 1.37
C PRO A 155 0.15 8.74 0.70
N HIS A 156 1.42 8.68 1.08
CA HIS A 156 2.48 9.47 0.44
C HIS A 156 2.78 9.02 -1.00
N ASP A 157 2.63 7.72 -1.29
CA ASP A 157 2.75 7.22 -2.67
C ASP A 157 1.60 7.76 -3.54
N ILE A 158 0.38 7.83 -2.98
CA ILE A 158 -0.78 8.40 -3.68
C ILE A 158 -0.56 9.89 -3.97
N ALA A 159 -0.01 10.65 -3.00
CA ALA A 159 0.33 12.04 -3.20
C ALA A 159 1.40 12.22 -4.29
N LEU A 160 2.40 11.35 -4.32
CA LEU A 160 3.43 11.30 -5.37
C LEU A 160 2.81 11.03 -6.75
N LEU A 161 1.95 10.00 -6.86
CA LEU A 161 1.25 9.68 -8.10
C LEU A 161 0.40 10.86 -8.60
N ALA A 162 -0.34 11.51 -7.69
CA ALA A 162 -1.16 12.68 -8.00
C ALA A 162 -0.31 13.86 -8.50
N SER A 163 0.86 14.13 -7.90
CA SER A 163 1.78 15.21 -8.33
C SER A 163 2.30 15.00 -9.75
N LEU A 164 2.39 13.75 -10.19
CA LEU A 164 2.77 13.35 -11.55
C LEU A 164 1.57 13.16 -12.49
N ARG A 165 0.36 13.53 -12.06
CA ARG A 165 -0.90 13.40 -12.81
C ARG A 165 -1.25 11.97 -13.23
N ILE A 166 -0.71 10.96 -12.51
CA ILE A 166 -1.07 9.56 -12.69
C ILE A 166 -2.40 9.32 -11.99
N GLN A 167 -3.43 8.94 -12.75
CA GLN A 167 -4.79 8.76 -12.25
C GLN A 167 -5.11 7.32 -11.86
N LYS A 168 -4.41 6.35 -12.43
CA LYS A 168 -4.68 4.92 -12.24
C LYS A 168 -3.39 4.14 -12.11
N VAL A 169 -3.46 3.06 -11.33
CA VAL A 169 -2.36 2.11 -11.14
C VAL A 169 -2.85 0.68 -11.29
N GLN A 170 -1.93 -0.20 -11.73
CA GLN A 170 -2.17 -1.63 -11.80
C GLN A 170 -1.81 -2.28 -10.47
N VAL A 171 -2.76 -2.97 -9.86
CA VAL A 171 -2.60 -3.62 -8.55
C VAL A 171 -3.01 -5.08 -8.61
N TYR A 172 -2.46 -5.91 -7.71
CA TYR A 172 -2.96 -7.27 -7.54
C TYR A 172 -4.37 -7.26 -6.98
N LYS A 173 -5.23 -8.19 -7.43
CA LYS A 173 -6.58 -8.35 -6.88
C LYS A 173 -6.52 -8.71 -5.39
N LYS A 174 -7.54 -8.30 -4.65
CA LYS A 174 -7.67 -8.67 -3.24
C LYS A 174 -8.01 -10.15 -3.12
N PRO A 175 -7.38 -10.91 -2.19
CA PRO A 175 -7.76 -12.29 -1.94
C PRO A 175 -9.20 -12.40 -1.45
N VAL A 176 -9.94 -13.34 -2.00
CA VAL A 176 -11.29 -13.70 -1.56
C VAL A 176 -11.19 -14.91 -0.63
N VAL A 177 -11.66 -14.79 0.60
CA VAL A 177 -11.49 -15.78 1.64
C VAL A 177 -12.84 -16.23 2.16
N ALA A 178 -13.18 -17.53 2.00
CA ALA A 178 -14.36 -18.11 2.63
C ALA A 178 -14.09 -18.45 4.09
N ILE A 179 -15.00 -18.04 4.97
CA ILE A 179 -14.98 -18.37 6.40
C ILE A 179 -16.21 -19.23 6.70
N ILE A 180 -15.99 -20.46 7.11
CA ILE A 180 -17.00 -21.49 7.33
C ILE A 180 -16.97 -21.87 8.82
N PRO A 181 -17.85 -21.30 9.67
CA PRO A 181 -18.00 -21.72 11.05
C PRO A 181 -18.67 -23.10 11.11
N THR A 182 -18.11 -24.02 11.92
CA THR A 182 -18.68 -25.35 12.13
C THR A 182 -18.87 -25.62 13.62
N GLY A 183 -20.00 -26.23 14.01
CA GLY A 183 -20.32 -26.60 15.39
C GLY A 183 -21.81 -26.69 15.64
N GLU A 184 -22.26 -27.82 16.26
CA GLU A 184 -23.67 -27.97 16.66
C GLU A 184 -24.03 -27.06 17.84
N GLU A 185 -23.06 -26.66 18.66
CA GLU A 185 -23.24 -25.73 19.79
C GLU A 185 -23.35 -24.28 19.32
N LEU A 186 -22.95 -23.96 18.09
CA LEU A 186 -22.92 -22.60 17.60
C LEU A 186 -24.33 -22.10 17.24
N VAL A 187 -24.60 -20.89 17.64
CA VAL A 187 -25.83 -20.18 17.28
C VAL A 187 -25.48 -18.82 16.67
N SER A 188 -26.30 -18.42 15.72
CA SER A 188 -26.13 -17.14 15.04
C SER A 188 -26.15 -15.97 16.04
N ARG A 189 -25.20 -15.04 15.90
CA ARG A 189 -25.18 -13.79 16.67
C ARG A 189 -26.43 -12.90 16.50
N LYS A 190 -27.23 -13.16 15.45
CA LYS A 190 -28.48 -12.47 15.19
C LYS A 190 -29.68 -13.12 15.90
N THR A 191 -29.47 -14.20 16.65
CA THR A 191 -30.55 -14.86 17.34
C THR A 191 -31.17 -13.96 18.43
N THR A 192 -32.50 -13.91 18.45
CA THR A 192 -33.26 -13.24 19.53
C THR A 192 -33.81 -14.26 20.56
N LYS A 193 -33.60 -15.56 20.30
CA LYS A 193 -34.06 -16.63 21.15
C LYS A 193 -33.18 -16.74 22.41
N LYS A 194 -33.79 -17.11 23.56
CA LYS A 194 -33.05 -17.43 24.78
C LYS A 194 -32.08 -18.60 24.50
N LEU A 195 -30.81 -18.41 24.87
CA LEU A 195 -29.78 -19.44 24.66
C LEU A 195 -30.09 -20.65 25.57
N LYS A 196 -29.94 -21.83 25.00
CA LYS A 196 -29.96 -23.08 25.75
C LYS A 196 -28.60 -23.30 26.44
N PRO A 197 -28.55 -24.00 27.60
CA PRO A 197 -27.26 -24.43 28.15
C PRO A 197 -26.42 -25.18 27.10
N GLY A 198 -25.15 -24.83 27.01
CA GLY A 198 -24.24 -25.41 26.01
C GLY A 198 -24.21 -24.70 24.64
N SER A 199 -25.15 -23.78 24.34
CA SER A 199 -25.11 -22.99 23.13
C SER A 199 -24.09 -21.85 23.26
N ILE A 200 -23.33 -21.61 22.18
CA ILE A 200 -22.27 -20.58 22.08
C ILE A 200 -22.62 -19.65 20.93
N ILE A 201 -22.58 -18.35 21.15
CA ILE A 201 -22.74 -17.37 20.08
C ILE A 201 -21.50 -17.42 19.17
N GLU A 202 -21.73 -17.58 17.87
CA GLU A 202 -20.66 -17.57 16.88
C GLU A 202 -20.04 -16.18 16.78
N THR A 203 -18.77 -16.04 17.13
CA THR A 203 -18.00 -14.79 17.11
C THR A 203 -16.66 -14.93 16.39
N ASN A 204 -16.12 -16.14 16.29
CA ASN A 204 -14.81 -16.39 15.67
C ASN A 204 -14.81 -16.09 14.17
N GLY A 205 -15.84 -16.50 13.46
CA GLY A 205 -15.99 -16.19 12.04
C GLY A 205 -16.14 -14.70 11.80
N LEU A 206 -16.92 -13.98 12.65
CA LEU A 206 -17.01 -12.53 12.57
C LEU A 206 -15.65 -11.88 12.77
N MET A 207 -14.93 -12.25 13.82
CA MET A 207 -13.59 -11.72 14.12
C MET A 207 -12.63 -11.99 12.94
N THR A 208 -12.66 -13.20 12.40
CA THR A 208 -11.84 -13.60 11.25
C THR A 208 -12.16 -12.75 10.02
N CYS A 209 -13.45 -12.52 9.71
CA CYS A 209 -13.85 -11.62 8.63
C CYS A 209 -13.28 -10.20 8.79
N LEU A 210 -13.33 -9.67 10.01
CA LEU A 210 -12.83 -8.32 10.29
C LEU A 210 -11.29 -8.25 10.12
N TYR A 211 -10.56 -9.27 10.54
CA TYR A 211 -9.12 -9.34 10.33
C TYR A 211 -8.77 -9.46 8.83
N ILE A 212 -9.50 -10.28 8.06
CA ILE A 212 -9.29 -10.38 6.62
C ILE A 212 -9.51 -9.04 5.94
N LYS A 213 -10.58 -8.31 6.29
CA LYS A 213 -10.81 -6.94 5.78
C LYS A 213 -9.66 -6.01 6.16
N LYS A 214 -9.22 -6.05 7.42
CA LYS A 214 -8.10 -5.23 7.92
C LYS A 214 -6.80 -5.51 7.16
N TRP A 215 -6.58 -6.74 6.73
CA TRP A 215 -5.39 -7.14 5.96
C TRP A 215 -5.53 -6.98 4.45
N GLY A 216 -6.66 -6.41 3.99
CA GLY A 216 -6.89 -6.07 2.60
C GLY A 216 -7.57 -7.16 1.77
N GLY A 217 -8.06 -8.26 2.39
CA GLY A 217 -8.83 -9.30 1.72
C GLY A 217 -10.34 -9.04 1.69
N ILE A 218 -11.06 -9.86 0.95
CA ILE A 218 -12.52 -9.89 0.83
C ILE A 218 -13.04 -11.14 1.55
N PRO A 219 -13.60 -11.03 2.77
CA PRO A 219 -14.16 -12.17 3.46
C PRO A 219 -15.54 -12.51 2.94
N ILE A 220 -15.81 -13.79 2.78
CA ILE A 220 -17.14 -14.38 2.54
C ILE A 220 -17.50 -15.20 3.77
N TYR A 221 -18.45 -14.72 4.55
CA TYR A 221 -18.94 -15.43 5.71
C TYR A 221 -20.03 -16.42 5.30
N HIS A 222 -19.79 -17.71 5.50
CA HIS A 222 -20.78 -18.77 5.34
C HIS A 222 -21.63 -18.90 6.61
N ASP A 223 -22.89 -19.30 6.48
CA ASP A 223 -23.72 -19.65 7.62
C ASP A 223 -23.11 -20.84 8.39
N ILE A 224 -23.49 -20.96 9.68
CA ILE A 224 -22.96 -22.02 10.54
C ILE A 224 -23.33 -23.38 9.96
N VAL A 225 -22.35 -24.24 9.78
CA VAL A 225 -22.50 -25.62 9.29
C VAL A 225 -22.50 -26.58 10.49
N SER A 226 -23.47 -27.48 10.55
CA SER A 226 -23.48 -28.53 11.58
C SER A 226 -22.29 -29.48 11.44
N ASP A 227 -21.87 -30.10 12.56
CA ASP A 227 -20.75 -31.04 12.62
C ASP A 227 -21.09 -32.40 11.97
N VAL A 228 -21.53 -32.32 10.70
CA VAL A 228 -21.82 -33.48 9.85
C VAL A 228 -20.83 -33.48 8.70
N LYS A 229 -20.04 -34.56 8.58
CA LYS A 229 -18.93 -34.69 7.64
C LYS A 229 -19.36 -34.38 6.18
N GLU A 230 -20.50 -34.90 5.79
CA GLU A 230 -21.05 -34.75 4.45
C GLU A 230 -21.43 -33.29 4.16
N LEU A 231 -22.03 -32.59 5.11
CA LEU A 231 -22.40 -31.17 4.95
C LEU A 231 -21.17 -30.27 4.85
N ILE A 232 -20.18 -30.47 5.70
CA ILE A 232 -18.93 -29.69 5.66
C ILE A 232 -18.21 -29.94 4.33
N LYS A 233 -18.13 -31.21 3.88
CA LYS A 233 -17.53 -31.58 2.59
C LYS A 233 -18.28 -30.93 1.42
N GLU A 234 -19.61 -30.96 1.44
CA GLU A 234 -20.45 -30.31 0.42
C GLU A 234 -20.19 -28.82 0.30
N VAL A 235 -20.13 -28.11 1.45
CA VAL A 235 -19.87 -26.66 1.46
C VAL A 235 -18.47 -26.35 0.92
N ILE A 236 -17.44 -27.09 1.34
CA ILE A 236 -16.09 -26.92 0.81
C ILE A 236 -16.11 -27.12 -0.72
N THR A 237 -16.72 -28.21 -1.20
CA THR A 237 -16.77 -28.54 -2.62
C THR A 237 -17.48 -27.47 -3.45
N LYS A 238 -18.53 -26.84 -2.92
CA LYS A 238 -19.22 -25.70 -3.57
C LYS A 238 -18.28 -24.51 -3.80
N TYR A 239 -17.43 -24.17 -2.83
CA TYR A 239 -16.42 -23.10 -3.01
C TYR A 239 -15.29 -23.50 -3.99
N LEU A 240 -15.02 -24.78 -4.16
CA LEU A 240 -14.04 -25.30 -5.11
C LEU A 240 -14.57 -25.36 -6.55
N SER A 241 -15.86 -25.68 -6.73
CA SER A 241 -16.48 -25.93 -8.06
C SER A 241 -16.79 -24.65 -8.84
N HIS A 242 -16.62 -23.47 -8.24
CA HIS A 242 -16.94 -22.18 -8.88
C HIS A 242 -18.39 -22.12 -9.42
N ASP A 243 -19.33 -22.61 -8.63
CA ASP A 243 -20.75 -22.53 -8.94
C ASP A 243 -21.22 -21.07 -9.00
N THR A 244 -22.26 -20.79 -9.74
CA THR A 244 -22.84 -19.43 -9.88
C THR A 244 -23.29 -18.80 -8.57
N VAL A 245 -23.57 -19.62 -7.55
CA VAL A 245 -23.99 -19.20 -6.21
C VAL A 245 -22.81 -18.93 -5.27
N TYR A 246 -21.68 -19.62 -5.47
CA TYR A 246 -20.49 -19.51 -4.64
C TYR A 246 -19.36 -18.85 -5.45
N PRO A 247 -18.90 -17.67 -5.04
CA PRO A 247 -17.82 -17.01 -5.76
C PRO A 247 -16.51 -17.80 -5.64
N LYS A 248 -15.66 -17.66 -6.65
CA LYS A 248 -14.31 -18.20 -6.60
C LYS A 248 -13.58 -17.63 -5.38
N VAL A 249 -12.97 -18.52 -4.60
CA VAL A 249 -12.17 -18.14 -3.42
C VAL A 249 -10.69 -18.47 -3.61
N ASP A 250 -9.85 -17.68 -2.94
CA ASP A 250 -8.40 -17.87 -2.95
C ASP A 250 -7.91 -18.54 -1.67
N MET A 251 -8.77 -18.69 -0.65
CA MET A 251 -8.50 -19.38 0.61
C MET A 251 -9.80 -19.80 1.29
N ILE A 252 -9.75 -20.89 2.06
CA ILE A 252 -10.85 -21.33 2.92
C ILE A 252 -10.35 -21.37 4.36
N ILE A 253 -11.13 -20.81 5.30
CA ILE A 253 -10.92 -20.90 6.75
C ILE A 253 -12.11 -21.60 7.37
N LEU A 254 -11.86 -22.75 7.99
CA LEU A 254 -12.86 -23.44 8.82
C LEU A 254 -12.61 -23.08 10.27
N SER A 255 -13.66 -22.76 11.01
CA SER A 255 -13.58 -22.41 12.45
C SER A 255 -14.48 -23.36 13.24
N GLY A 256 -13.90 -24.17 14.08
CA GLY A 256 -14.54 -25.27 14.81
C GLY A 256 -14.24 -26.64 14.21
N GLY A 257 -14.78 -27.70 14.80
CA GLY A 257 -14.62 -29.09 14.33
C GLY A 257 -13.18 -29.63 14.34
N THR A 258 -12.24 -28.94 15.01
CA THR A 258 -10.83 -29.35 15.13
C THR A 258 -10.47 -29.81 16.54
N SER A 259 -11.48 -29.95 17.43
CA SER A 259 -11.28 -30.41 18.80
C SER A 259 -10.92 -31.89 18.86
N VAL A 260 -10.10 -32.26 19.82
CA VAL A 260 -9.52 -33.57 20.05
C VAL A 260 -10.57 -34.63 20.52
N GLY A 261 -11.85 -34.47 20.16
CA GLY A 261 -12.93 -35.40 20.47
C GLY A 261 -13.23 -36.38 19.34
N LYS A 262 -14.19 -37.28 19.58
CA LYS A 262 -14.69 -38.25 18.59
C LYS A 262 -15.29 -37.65 17.30
N ARG A 263 -15.28 -36.31 17.15
CA ARG A 263 -15.93 -35.53 16.06
C ARG A 263 -14.96 -34.57 15.33
N ASP A 264 -13.66 -34.85 15.34
CA ASP A 264 -12.65 -34.04 14.61
C ASP A 264 -12.63 -34.44 13.14
N PHE A 265 -13.66 -34.02 12.39
CA PHE A 265 -13.79 -34.39 10.97
C PHE A 265 -13.07 -33.45 10.01
N VAL A 266 -12.82 -32.19 10.43
CA VAL A 266 -12.37 -31.15 9.50
C VAL A 266 -11.02 -31.46 8.87
N PRO A 267 -9.97 -31.84 9.62
CA PRO A 267 -8.69 -32.24 9.01
C PRO A 267 -8.79 -33.49 8.14
N GLU A 268 -9.66 -34.45 8.51
CA GLU A 268 -9.90 -35.64 7.69
C GLU A 268 -10.57 -35.30 6.37
N ILE A 269 -11.56 -34.39 6.37
CA ILE A 269 -12.24 -33.92 5.16
C ILE A 269 -11.22 -33.23 4.25
N VAL A 270 -10.44 -32.29 4.78
CA VAL A 270 -9.41 -31.58 4.01
C VAL A 270 -8.41 -32.57 3.41
N ASN A 271 -7.99 -33.57 4.18
CA ASN A 271 -7.08 -34.62 3.70
C ASN A 271 -7.71 -35.54 2.65
N SER A 272 -9.03 -35.71 2.67
CA SER A 272 -9.75 -36.49 1.66
C SER A 272 -9.97 -35.76 0.34
N LEU A 273 -9.98 -34.42 0.38
CA LEU A 273 -10.16 -33.55 -0.79
C LEU A 273 -8.83 -33.03 -1.34
N GLY A 274 -7.78 -33.10 -0.55
CA GLY A 274 -6.48 -32.56 -0.89
C GLY A 274 -5.38 -33.13 0.02
N ASN A 275 -4.59 -32.27 0.65
CA ASN A 275 -3.47 -32.69 1.50
C ASN A 275 -3.38 -31.82 2.76
N ILE A 276 -3.17 -32.44 3.93
CA ILE A 276 -2.81 -31.77 5.17
C ILE A 276 -1.28 -31.65 5.23
N LEU A 277 -0.79 -30.42 5.30
CA LEU A 277 0.63 -30.10 5.41
C LEU A 277 1.11 -30.11 6.86
N VAL A 278 0.26 -29.61 7.77
CA VAL A 278 0.54 -29.51 9.21
C VAL A 278 -0.74 -29.84 9.96
N HIS A 279 -0.63 -30.71 10.97
CA HIS A 279 -1.71 -31.00 11.92
C HIS A 279 -1.17 -30.99 13.34
N GLY A 280 -1.62 -29.99 14.11
CA GLY A 280 -1.14 -29.70 15.46
C GLY A 280 0.07 -28.76 15.47
N ILE A 281 -0.17 -27.56 16.01
CA ILE A 281 0.85 -26.51 16.14
C ILE A 281 1.15 -26.29 17.62
N ASN A 282 2.42 -26.08 17.96
CA ASN A 282 2.84 -25.82 19.34
C ASN A 282 2.54 -24.38 19.75
N ILE A 283 1.23 -24.06 19.86
CA ILE A 283 0.70 -22.79 20.38
C ILE A 283 -0.40 -23.08 21.41
N SER A 284 -0.64 -22.17 22.33
CA SER A 284 -1.69 -22.32 23.33
C SER A 284 -2.33 -20.96 23.62
N PRO A 285 -3.66 -20.78 23.37
CA PRO A 285 -4.59 -21.73 22.75
C PRO A 285 -4.30 -21.96 21.27
N GLY A 286 -4.91 -23.00 20.65
CA GLY A 286 -4.82 -23.26 19.21
C GLY A 286 -4.03 -24.51 18.79
N LYS A 287 -3.64 -25.39 19.73
CA LYS A 287 -2.90 -26.64 19.43
C LYS A 287 -3.49 -27.49 18.29
N PRO A 288 -4.83 -27.66 18.16
CA PRO A 288 -5.43 -28.49 17.12
C PRO A 288 -5.40 -27.86 15.71
N THR A 289 -4.90 -26.66 15.55
CA THR A 289 -4.85 -26.00 14.22
C THR A 289 -4.25 -26.92 13.17
N ALA A 290 -4.94 -27.05 12.02
CA ALA A 290 -4.43 -27.75 10.85
C ALA A 290 -4.31 -26.79 9.65
N LEU A 291 -3.29 -27.03 8.83
CA LEU A 291 -3.00 -26.28 7.62
C LEU A 291 -2.91 -27.27 6.46
N GLY A 292 -3.63 -26.98 5.38
CA GLY A 292 -3.69 -27.88 4.22
C GLY A 292 -3.87 -27.14 2.92
N MET A 293 -3.90 -27.91 1.85
CA MET A 293 -4.17 -27.47 0.49
C MET A 293 -5.22 -28.38 -0.13
N ILE A 294 -6.18 -27.78 -0.84
CA ILE A 294 -7.07 -28.52 -1.74
C ILE A 294 -6.83 -27.93 -3.13
N ASP A 295 -6.29 -28.73 -4.05
CA ASP A 295 -5.72 -28.24 -5.30
C ASP A 295 -4.69 -27.13 -5.05
N ASN A 296 -4.96 -25.91 -5.51
CA ASN A 296 -4.11 -24.73 -5.26
C ASN A 296 -4.71 -23.78 -4.20
N ILE A 297 -5.80 -24.17 -3.52
CA ILE A 297 -6.49 -23.35 -2.52
C ILE A 297 -5.98 -23.71 -1.13
N PRO A 298 -5.34 -22.77 -0.41
CA PRO A 298 -4.94 -22.98 0.97
C PRO A 298 -6.16 -23.08 1.89
N VAL A 299 -6.09 -24.02 2.83
CA VAL A 299 -7.13 -24.27 3.82
C VAL A 299 -6.54 -24.18 5.22
N VAL A 300 -7.19 -23.39 6.07
CA VAL A 300 -6.84 -23.20 7.48
C VAL A 300 -7.97 -23.73 8.34
N CYS A 301 -7.67 -24.68 9.21
CA CYS A 301 -8.64 -25.22 10.17
C CYS A 301 -8.29 -24.69 11.55
N LEU A 302 -9.11 -23.79 12.07
CA LEU A 302 -8.99 -23.20 13.41
C LEU A 302 -9.84 -23.98 14.42
N PRO A 303 -9.37 -24.18 15.66
CA PRO A 303 -10.12 -24.81 16.72
C PRO A 303 -11.27 -23.93 17.22
#